data_36ef1a605bdc400d76e18c65efae30fc
#
_entry.id   36ef1a605bdc400d76e18c65efae30fc
#
_cell.length_a   1.000
_cell.length_b   1.000
_cell.length_c   1.000
_cell.angle_alpha   90.00
_cell.angle_beta   90.00
_cell.angle_gamma   90.00
#
_symmetry.space_group_name_H-M   'P 1'
#
loop_
_entity.id
_entity.type
_entity.pdbx_description
1 polymer ?
#
loop_
_entity_poly.entity_id
_entity_poly.type
_entity_poly.pdbx_seq_one_letter_code
_entity_poly.pdbx_strand_id
1 'polypeptide(L)'
;MLIVCPELTERKYPGAEWYQEGGIMDTDGHIREKEERTFSAADRIVAEVKNRTQAAGKIILFGHSAGGQFVHRWALLGGKKNVDVIAVANSGWFTMPDRDIDYPYGIKNVGITDEELGEAFAEPVILFMGEKDVERKPPFRDTPEADAQGMNRMERC
;
A
#
# COMPACT_ATOMS: atom_id res chain seq x y z
N MET A 1 2.68 -0.74 -24.94
CA MET A 1 2.51 -0.78 -23.46
C MET A 1 3.25 -1.99 -22.94
N LEU A 2 4.09 -1.84 -21.92
CA LEU A 2 4.72 -2.94 -21.18
C LEU A 2 3.99 -3.13 -19.86
N ILE A 3 3.68 -4.37 -19.49
CA ILE A 3 3.11 -4.74 -18.21
C ILE A 3 4.13 -5.60 -17.47
N VAL A 4 4.43 -5.26 -16.23
CA VAL A 4 5.34 -6.00 -15.35
C VAL A 4 4.57 -6.44 -14.12
N CYS A 5 4.54 -7.74 -13.86
CA CYS A 5 3.89 -8.35 -12.70
C CYS A 5 4.97 -8.97 -11.81
N PRO A 6 5.49 -8.26 -10.80
CA PRO A 6 6.51 -8.81 -9.92
C PRO A 6 5.89 -9.86 -8.98
N GLU A 7 6.64 -10.92 -8.72
CA GLU A 7 6.29 -11.91 -7.72
C GLU A 7 6.98 -11.57 -6.38
N LEU A 8 6.18 -11.33 -5.35
CA LEU A 8 6.62 -11.25 -3.96
C LEU A 8 6.39 -12.63 -3.32
N THR A 9 7.41 -13.48 -3.32
CA THR A 9 7.28 -14.87 -2.88
C THR A 9 6.98 -14.97 -1.39
N GLU A 10 6.09 -15.88 -1.00
CA GLU A 10 5.74 -16.19 0.40
C GLU A 10 6.98 -16.52 1.25
N ARG A 11 7.98 -17.17 0.66
CA ARG A 11 9.24 -17.49 1.34
C ARG A 11 10.00 -16.25 1.82
N LYS A 12 9.94 -15.14 1.06
CA LYS A 12 10.68 -13.90 1.35
C LYS A 12 9.81 -12.85 2.04
N TYR A 13 8.53 -12.86 1.75
CA TYR A 13 7.54 -11.89 2.25
C TYR A 13 6.32 -12.65 2.80
N PRO A 14 6.49 -13.36 3.93
CA PRO A 14 5.46 -14.24 4.47
C PRO A 14 4.29 -13.45 5.07
N GLY A 15 3.07 -13.89 4.76
CA GLY A 15 1.87 -13.37 5.38
C GLY A 15 1.45 -11.96 4.95
N ALA A 16 0.37 -11.52 5.56
CA ALA A 16 -0.25 -10.23 5.27
C ALA A 16 0.63 -9.05 5.71
N GLU A 17 1.30 -9.18 6.85
CA GLU A 17 2.16 -8.13 7.41
C GLU A 17 3.34 -7.77 6.50
N TRP A 18 3.90 -8.72 5.79
CA TRP A 18 4.96 -8.44 4.81
C TRP A 18 4.41 -7.95 3.48
N TYR A 19 3.34 -8.59 2.97
CA TYR A 19 2.80 -8.22 1.68
C TYR A 19 1.85 -7.03 1.78
N GLN A 20 0.69 -7.20 2.39
CA GLN A 20 -0.37 -6.18 2.40
C GLN A 20 0.02 -4.94 3.22
N GLU A 21 0.71 -5.17 4.33
CA GLU A 21 1.11 -4.14 5.29
C GLU A 21 2.55 -3.66 5.07
N GLY A 22 3.23 -4.15 4.02
CA GLY A 22 4.51 -3.62 3.55
C GLY A 22 5.73 -3.91 4.43
N GLY A 23 5.60 -4.81 5.41
CA GLY A 23 6.69 -5.18 6.31
C GLY A 23 7.17 -4.05 7.22
N ILE A 24 6.30 -3.11 7.58
CA ILE A 24 6.68 -1.96 8.42
C ILE A 24 6.98 -2.39 9.85
N MET A 25 6.17 -3.29 10.41
CA MET A 25 6.26 -3.71 11.80
C MET A 25 6.64 -5.19 11.89
N ASP A 26 7.42 -5.56 12.88
CA ASP A 26 7.71 -6.96 13.19
C ASP A 26 6.64 -7.56 14.13
N THR A 27 6.77 -8.84 14.45
CA THR A 27 5.85 -9.56 15.34
C THR A 27 5.86 -9.05 16.78
N ASP A 28 6.92 -8.36 17.19
CA ASP A 28 7.09 -7.81 18.53
C ASP A 28 6.62 -6.33 18.59
N GLY A 29 6.14 -5.79 17.47
CA GLY A 29 5.64 -4.42 17.36
C GLY A 29 6.72 -3.37 17.12
N HIS A 30 7.96 -3.77 16.81
CA HIS A 30 9.03 -2.83 16.47
C HIS A 30 8.94 -2.43 15.00
N ILE A 31 9.23 -1.16 14.73
CA ILE A 31 9.29 -0.62 13.38
C ILE A 31 10.62 -1.04 12.73
N ARG A 32 10.52 -1.68 11.55
CA ARG A 32 11.70 -2.04 10.74
C ARG A 32 12.28 -0.82 10.06
N GLU A 33 13.59 -0.89 9.83
CA GLU A 33 14.28 0.11 9.01
C GLU A 33 13.67 0.17 7.60
N LYS A 34 13.70 1.35 6.98
CA LYS A 34 13.05 1.57 5.67
C LYS A 34 13.54 0.60 4.59
N GLU A 35 14.83 0.27 4.62
CA GLU A 35 15.48 -0.63 3.66
C GLU A 35 15.02 -2.09 3.76
N GLU A 36 14.56 -2.50 4.93
CA GLU A 36 14.08 -3.86 5.22
C GLU A 36 12.61 -4.06 4.84
N ARG A 37 11.86 -2.98 4.69
CA ARG A 37 10.43 -3.02 4.36
C ARG A 37 10.22 -3.56 2.94
N THR A 38 9.10 -4.20 2.70
CA THR A 38 8.71 -4.68 1.36
C THR A 38 8.56 -3.52 0.37
N PHE A 39 8.26 -2.33 0.85
CA PHE A 39 8.19 -1.11 0.02
C PHE A 39 9.51 -0.80 -0.68
N SER A 40 10.65 -0.99 -0.03
CA SER A 40 11.97 -0.84 -0.67
C SER A 40 12.22 -1.84 -1.79
N ALA A 41 11.61 -3.03 -1.73
CA ALA A 41 11.66 -3.96 -2.85
C ALA A 41 10.85 -3.42 -4.05
N ALA A 42 9.68 -2.84 -3.82
CA ALA A 42 8.88 -2.22 -4.87
C ALA A 42 9.64 -1.05 -5.53
N ASP A 43 10.29 -0.19 -4.73
CA ASP A 43 11.10 0.93 -5.25
C ASP A 43 12.23 0.43 -6.15
N ARG A 44 12.93 -0.63 -5.74
CA ARG A 44 13.99 -1.25 -6.56
C ARG A 44 13.44 -1.86 -7.85
N ILE A 45 12.28 -2.50 -7.81
CA ILE A 45 11.63 -3.06 -9.01
C ILE A 45 11.27 -1.95 -9.99
N VAL A 46 10.64 -0.86 -9.52
CA VAL A 46 10.29 0.29 -10.35
C VAL A 46 11.53 0.89 -11.01
N ALA A 47 12.59 1.12 -10.22
CA ALA A 47 13.86 1.65 -10.72
C ALA A 47 14.49 0.73 -11.78
N GLU A 48 14.51 -0.57 -11.55
CA GLU A 48 15.07 -1.55 -12.47
C GLU A 48 14.29 -1.65 -13.79
N VAL A 49 12.94 -1.63 -13.69
CA VAL A 49 12.07 -1.59 -14.88
C VAL A 49 12.37 -0.34 -15.72
N LYS A 50 12.47 0.82 -15.06
CA LYS A 50 12.80 2.08 -15.73
C LYS A 50 14.15 2.02 -16.44
N ASN A 51 15.17 1.50 -15.76
CA ASN A 51 16.52 1.37 -16.31
C ASN A 51 16.59 0.41 -17.49
N ARG A 52 15.97 -0.77 -17.39
CA ARG A 52 16.00 -1.80 -18.45
C ARG A 52 15.20 -1.45 -19.67
N THR A 53 14.07 -0.78 -19.49
CA THR A 53 13.17 -0.49 -20.59
C THR A 53 13.49 0.81 -21.29
N GLN A 54 14.27 1.69 -20.66
CA GLN A 54 14.50 3.09 -21.12
C GLN A 54 13.17 3.77 -21.48
N ALA A 55 12.10 3.41 -20.76
CA ALA A 55 10.74 3.82 -21.06
C ALA A 55 10.62 5.34 -20.98
N ALA A 56 10.36 5.97 -22.13
CA ALA A 56 10.06 7.40 -22.19
C ALA A 56 8.60 7.72 -21.78
N GLY A 57 7.82 6.69 -21.50
CA GLY A 57 6.41 6.81 -21.13
C GLY A 57 6.17 6.88 -19.63
N LYS A 58 4.92 7.14 -19.25
CA LYS A 58 4.48 7.17 -17.86
C LYS A 58 4.53 5.79 -17.22
N ILE A 59 4.93 5.75 -15.95
CA ILE A 59 4.91 4.57 -15.10
C ILE A 59 3.66 4.64 -14.21
N ILE A 60 2.82 3.63 -14.31
CA ILE A 60 1.62 3.49 -13.48
C ILE A 60 1.85 2.29 -12.56
N LEU A 61 1.77 2.51 -11.26
CA LEU A 61 1.73 1.43 -10.27
C LEU A 61 0.27 1.09 -9.97
N PHE A 62 -0.11 -0.16 -10.22
CA PHE A 62 -1.49 -0.63 -10.01
C PHE A 62 -1.54 -1.76 -8.99
N GLY A 63 -2.50 -1.71 -8.08
CA GLY A 63 -2.80 -2.81 -7.16
C GLY A 63 -4.30 -3.03 -7.01
N HIS A 64 -4.69 -4.30 -6.96
CA HIS A 64 -6.09 -4.70 -6.75
C HIS A 64 -6.21 -5.55 -5.47
N SER A 65 -7.27 -5.36 -4.67
CA SER A 65 -7.55 -6.11 -3.44
C SER A 65 -6.37 -6.06 -2.47
N ALA A 66 -5.70 -7.18 -2.17
CA ALA A 66 -4.48 -7.24 -1.36
C ALA A 66 -3.35 -6.39 -1.96
N GLY A 67 -3.20 -6.39 -3.30
CA GLY A 67 -2.29 -5.50 -4.00
C GLY A 67 -2.68 -4.02 -3.88
N GLY A 68 -3.97 -3.71 -3.83
CA GLY A 68 -4.47 -2.37 -3.52
C GLY A 68 -4.08 -1.91 -2.12
N GLN A 69 -4.17 -2.81 -1.14
CA GLN A 69 -3.71 -2.55 0.22
C GLN A 69 -2.20 -2.26 0.27
N PHE A 70 -1.39 -3.02 -0.46
CA PHE A 70 0.04 -2.76 -0.58
C PHE A 70 0.32 -1.40 -1.22
N VAL A 71 -0.30 -1.13 -2.36
CA VAL A 71 0.01 0.05 -3.17
C VAL A 71 -0.40 1.35 -2.47
N HIS A 72 -1.54 1.40 -1.78
CA HIS A 72 -1.91 2.62 -1.06
C HIS A 72 -1.00 2.89 0.15
N ARG A 73 -0.57 1.84 0.86
CA ARG A 73 0.40 1.99 1.97
C ARG A 73 1.78 2.37 1.46
N TRP A 74 2.19 1.81 0.34
CA TRP A 74 3.41 2.26 -0.33
C TRP A 74 3.31 3.74 -0.74
N ALA A 75 2.15 4.18 -1.23
CA ALA A 75 1.91 5.60 -1.54
C ALA A 75 2.03 6.48 -0.29
N LEU A 76 1.49 6.02 0.83
CA LEU A 76 1.48 6.79 2.08
C LEU A 76 2.83 6.74 2.82
N LEU A 77 3.52 5.58 2.85
CA LEU A 77 4.62 5.28 3.77
C LEU A 77 5.93 4.85 3.08
N GLY A 78 5.94 4.71 1.76
CA GLY A 78 7.05 4.14 0.98
C GLY A 78 8.12 5.12 0.53
N GLY A 79 8.16 6.36 1.01
CA GLY A 79 9.19 7.31 0.61
C GLY A 79 9.05 7.81 -0.84
N LYS A 80 10.18 8.26 -1.45
CA LYS A 80 10.16 8.92 -2.76
C LYS A 80 9.79 7.96 -3.88
N LYS A 81 8.70 8.26 -4.58
CA LYS A 81 8.14 7.41 -5.63
C LYS A 81 8.64 7.88 -7.01
N ASN A 82 9.04 6.91 -7.83
CA ASN A 82 9.45 7.12 -9.21
C ASN A 82 8.38 6.64 -10.20
N VAL A 83 7.11 6.94 -9.89
CA VAL A 83 5.94 6.61 -10.69
C VAL A 83 5.15 7.87 -10.99
N ASP A 84 4.39 7.88 -12.09
CA ASP A 84 3.59 9.03 -12.49
C ASP A 84 2.15 8.97 -11.99
N VAL A 85 1.65 7.76 -11.70
CA VAL A 85 0.29 7.54 -11.20
C VAL A 85 0.29 6.29 -10.31
N ILE A 86 -0.41 6.38 -9.20
CA ILE A 86 -0.68 5.28 -8.28
C ILE A 86 -2.16 4.93 -8.40
N ALA A 87 -2.47 3.70 -8.78
CA ALA A 87 -3.83 3.23 -9.02
C ALA A 87 -4.19 2.12 -8.03
N VAL A 88 -5.11 2.39 -7.12
CA VAL A 88 -5.56 1.50 -6.05
C VAL A 88 -6.96 1.02 -6.34
N ALA A 89 -7.18 -0.29 -6.47
CA ALA A 89 -8.47 -0.85 -6.79
C ALA A 89 -8.97 -1.79 -5.70
N ASN A 90 -10.22 -1.58 -5.25
CA ASN A 90 -10.97 -2.45 -4.34
C ASN A 90 -10.16 -2.91 -3.12
N SER A 91 -9.45 -2.00 -2.47
CA SER A 91 -8.78 -2.28 -1.20
C SER A 91 -9.79 -2.73 -0.15
N GLY A 92 -9.44 -3.77 0.61
CA GLY A 92 -10.34 -4.30 1.63
C GLY A 92 -10.50 -3.38 2.85
N TRP A 93 -9.47 -2.57 3.13
CA TRP A 93 -9.39 -1.58 4.21
C TRP A 93 -8.16 -0.72 4.01
N PHE A 94 -8.05 0.40 4.73
CA PHE A 94 -7.03 1.42 4.52
C PHE A 94 -6.21 1.68 5.78
N THR A 95 -4.98 2.16 5.60
CA THR A 95 -4.22 2.87 6.63
C THR A 95 -4.58 4.35 6.50
N MET A 96 -5.21 4.89 7.51
CA MET A 96 -5.57 6.31 7.57
C MET A 96 -4.35 7.15 7.98
N PRO A 97 -4.18 8.37 7.48
CA PRO A 97 -3.12 9.27 7.89
C PRO A 97 -3.40 9.88 9.28
N ASP A 98 -3.76 9.04 10.21
CA ASP A 98 -4.16 9.41 11.57
C ASP A 98 -3.06 8.98 12.57
N ARG A 99 -2.51 9.94 13.30
CA ARG A 99 -1.43 9.74 14.27
C ARG A 99 -1.89 9.22 15.63
N ASP A 100 -3.19 9.18 15.87
CA ASP A 100 -3.77 8.66 17.12
C ASP A 100 -4.13 7.17 17.01
N ILE A 101 -4.22 6.65 15.77
CA ILE A 101 -4.55 5.26 15.47
C ILE A 101 -3.28 4.46 15.21
N ASP A 102 -3.16 3.30 15.88
CA ASP A 102 -2.02 2.41 15.71
C ASP A 102 -1.97 1.79 14.30
N TYR A 103 -0.75 1.56 13.81
CA TYR A 103 -0.55 0.80 12.58
C TYR A 103 -1.05 -0.66 12.77
N PRO A 104 -1.72 -1.28 11.80
CA PRO A 104 -1.81 -0.87 10.39
C PRO A 104 -3.02 -0.02 9.98
N TYR A 105 -3.89 0.38 10.89
CA TYR A 105 -5.09 1.17 10.58
C TYR A 105 -4.82 2.68 10.55
N GLY A 106 -3.85 3.16 11.30
CA GLY A 106 -3.35 4.52 11.29
C GLY A 106 -1.83 4.58 11.15
N ILE A 107 -1.24 5.73 11.42
CA ILE A 107 0.20 5.97 11.29
C ILE A 107 0.91 6.27 12.61
N LYS A 108 0.26 5.99 13.75
CA LYS A 108 0.89 6.15 15.04
C LYS A 108 2.15 5.29 15.14
N ASN A 109 3.21 5.88 15.62
CA ASN A 109 4.51 5.25 15.84
C ASN A 109 5.22 4.65 14.60
N VAL A 110 4.77 4.93 13.37
CA VAL A 110 5.46 4.42 12.16
C VAL A 110 6.68 5.25 11.72
N GLY A 111 6.94 6.37 12.42
CA GLY A 111 8.11 7.19 12.17
C GLY A 111 8.07 8.04 10.90
N ILE A 112 6.86 8.33 10.37
CA ILE A 112 6.69 9.25 9.24
C ILE A 112 6.69 10.70 9.73
N THR A 113 7.47 11.56 9.07
CA THR A 113 7.53 13.00 9.33
C THR A 113 6.38 13.75 8.66
N ASP A 114 6.14 15.00 9.04
CA ASP A 114 5.14 15.84 8.37
C ASP A 114 5.53 16.18 6.93
N GLU A 115 6.84 16.31 6.65
CA GLU A 115 7.36 16.53 5.31
C GLU A 115 7.08 15.31 4.41
N GLU A 116 7.41 14.11 4.88
CA GLU A 116 7.14 12.86 4.14
C GLU A 116 5.63 12.64 3.91
N LEU A 117 4.80 12.99 4.88
CA LEU A 117 3.35 12.91 4.74
C LEU A 117 2.83 13.94 3.72
N GLY A 118 3.38 15.15 3.74
CA GLY A 118 3.08 16.17 2.73
C GLY A 118 3.47 15.74 1.32
N GLU A 119 4.65 15.10 1.16
CA GLU A 119 5.07 14.51 -0.12
C GLU A 119 4.11 13.39 -0.57
N ALA A 120 3.67 12.53 0.36
CA ALA A 120 2.73 11.46 0.05
C ALA A 120 1.37 12.00 -0.45
N PHE A 121 0.88 13.08 0.12
CA PHE A 121 -0.37 13.73 -0.32
C PHE A 121 -0.25 14.47 -1.64
N ALA A 122 0.95 14.81 -2.08
CA ALA A 122 1.20 15.41 -3.39
C ALA A 122 1.21 14.38 -4.53
N GLU A 123 1.26 13.08 -4.22
CA GLU A 123 1.29 12.03 -5.23
C GLU A 123 -0.07 11.86 -5.93
N PRO A 124 -0.09 11.63 -7.26
CA PRO A 124 -1.33 11.40 -8.01
C PRO A 124 -1.87 9.99 -7.73
N VAL A 125 -2.75 9.88 -6.75
CA VAL A 125 -3.42 8.62 -6.39
C VAL A 125 -4.83 8.58 -6.98
N ILE A 126 -5.19 7.47 -7.62
CA ILE A 126 -6.53 7.20 -8.12
C ILE A 126 -7.09 5.99 -7.40
N LEU A 127 -8.26 6.14 -6.79
CA LEU A 127 -8.99 5.04 -6.15
C LEU A 127 -10.08 4.53 -7.10
N PHE A 128 -10.11 3.22 -7.31
CA PHE A 128 -11.14 2.52 -8.07
C PHE A 128 -11.96 1.64 -7.14
N MET A 129 -13.26 1.85 -7.12
CA MET A 129 -14.18 1.05 -6.33
C MET A 129 -15.22 0.40 -7.24
N GLY A 130 -15.42 -0.90 -7.03
CA GLY A 130 -16.49 -1.61 -7.72
C GLY A 130 -17.85 -1.24 -7.13
N GLU A 131 -18.73 -0.67 -7.94
CA GLU A 131 -20.10 -0.28 -7.53
C GLU A 131 -20.87 -1.41 -6.82
N LYS A 132 -20.57 -2.66 -7.16
CA LYS A 132 -21.22 -3.86 -6.60
C LYS A 132 -20.42 -4.53 -5.50
N ASP A 133 -19.28 -3.98 -5.06
CA ASP A 133 -18.45 -4.56 -4.00
C ASP A 133 -18.95 -4.13 -2.60
N VAL A 134 -20.23 -4.39 -2.39
CA VAL A 134 -20.98 -4.04 -1.16
C VAL A 134 -21.21 -5.25 -0.24
N GLU A 135 -20.75 -6.44 -0.65
CA GLU A 135 -20.95 -7.66 0.12
C GLU A 135 -19.82 -7.87 1.13
N ARG A 136 -20.21 -8.32 2.33
CA ARG A 136 -19.30 -8.70 3.42
C ARG A 136 -18.98 -10.19 3.38
N LYS A 137 -18.31 -10.66 2.32
CA LYS A 137 -17.91 -12.06 2.15
C LYS A 137 -16.42 -12.29 2.36
N PRO A 138 -16.01 -13.42 2.94
CA PRO A 138 -14.60 -13.77 3.05
C PRO A 138 -13.89 -13.82 1.67
N PRO A 139 -12.60 -13.41 1.62
CA PRO A 139 -11.81 -12.82 2.68
C PRO A 139 -12.11 -11.33 2.90
N PHE A 140 -12.77 -10.99 3.99
CA PHE A 140 -13.08 -9.62 4.37
C PHE A 140 -12.57 -9.37 5.79
N ARG A 141 -11.86 -8.26 6.01
CA ARG A 141 -11.36 -7.90 7.34
C ARG A 141 -12.52 -7.32 8.16
N ASP A 142 -12.82 -7.96 9.28
CA ASP A 142 -13.96 -7.67 10.16
C ASP A 142 -13.53 -7.35 11.60
N THR A 143 -12.37 -6.69 11.73
CA THR A 143 -11.94 -6.16 13.03
C THR A 143 -12.67 -4.85 13.34
N PRO A 144 -12.78 -4.46 14.63
CA PRO A 144 -13.45 -3.21 15.02
C PRO A 144 -12.90 -1.97 14.30
N GLU A 145 -11.58 -1.91 14.11
CA GLU A 145 -10.91 -0.79 13.44
C GLU A 145 -11.21 -0.75 11.93
N ALA A 146 -11.30 -1.92 11.28
CA ALA A 146 -11.68 -2.00 9.89
C ALA A 146 -13.17 -1.67 9.70
N ASP A 147 -14.02 -2.11 10.62
CA ASP A 147 -15.46 -1.81 10.61
C ASP A 147 -15.76 -0.34 10.90
N ALA A 148 -14.91 0.34 11.67
CA ALA A 148 -14.99 1.79 11.86
C ALA A 148 -14.75 2.58 10.56
N GLN A 149 -14.06 2.00 9.56
CA GLN A 149 -13.91 2.60 8.23
C GLN A 149 -15.14 2.41 7.34
N GLY A 150 -15.98 1.41 7.61
CA GLY A 150 -17.19 1.08 6.85
C GLY A 150 -17.49 -0.41 6.87
N MET A 151 -18.75 -0.76 6.64
CA MET A 151 -19.24 -2.13 6.74
C MET A 151 -18.97 -2.98 5.49
N ASN A 152 -18.54 -2.37 4.40
CA ASN A 152 -18.14 -3.04 3.16
C ASN A 152 -17.03 -2.23 2.46
N ARG A 153 -16.43 -2.78 1.38
CA ARG A 153 -15.31 -2.13 0.71
C ARG A 153 -15.67 -0.77 0.11
N MET A 154 -16.90 -0.62 -0.37
CA MET A 154 -17.38 0.62 -0.96
C MET A 154 -17.46 1.74 0.09
N GLU A 155 -17.89 1.42 1.30
CA GLU A 155 -17.99 2.40 2.40
C GLU A 155 -16.64 2.77 2.99
N ARG A 156 -15.62 1.89 2.88
CA ARG A 156 -14.28 2.11 3.41
C ARG A 156 -13.41 3.04 2.53
N CYS A 157 -13.85 3.37 1.36
CA CYS A 157 -13.18 4.28 0.41
C CYS A 157 -13.70 5.75 0.51
#